data_a51f192efaa2ba17cf3b020ba92b352b
#
_entry.id   a51f192efaa2ba17cf3b020ba92b352b
#
_cell.length_a   1.000
_cell.length_b   1.000
_cell.length_c   1.000
_cell.angle_alpha   90.00
_cell.angle_beta   90.00
_cell.angle_gamma   90.00
#
_symmetry.space_group_name_H-M   'P 1'
#
loop_
_entity.id
_entity.type
_entity.pdbx_description
1 polymer ?
#
loop_
_entity_poly.entity_id
_entity_poly.type
_entity_poly.pdbx_seq_one_letter_code
_entity_poly.pdbx_strand_id
1 'polypeptide(L)'
;MSLTAGIVGLPNVGKSTLFNAITKQEILAANYPFATIDPNVGTVIVPDKRVEVLENMYNPDRTIPTTFEFTDIAGLVKGASTGEGLGNKFLSHIREVDAIVEVVRCFEDKNIIHVDGNVDPIRDIEVINLELILSDLEIIDNRINKIAKKAQTSKNKDDLKEYNLLLRIKENLEKNIPARKLDLDLEEKKLISGFRLITEKPIIYVANVSEEDIINGENEYVKKVKEYAHEENTEVVMICAKIESELSELELEEKQAFLKDLGIEESGLSSLIKSTYSLLGLATYFTVGSDEVKAWTFKKGMNAPACAGLIHTDFEKGFIRAEVMSYNDLIECGNELKVKEKGKMRLEGKDYIMQDGDICHFRFNV
;
A
#
# COMPACT_ATOMS: atom_id res chain seq x y z
N MET A 1 7.93 -5.78 10.42
CA MET A 1 8.25 -5.72 8.98
C MET A 1 7.43 -4.60 8.40
N SER A 2 8.06 -3.67 7.68
CA SER A 2 7.33 -2.66 6.91
C SER A 2 6.51 -3.37 5.83
N LEU A 3 5.25 -2.96 5.62
CA LEU A 3 4.45 -3.42 4.50
C LEU A 3 4.87 -2.64 3.26
N THR A 4 4.97 -3.33 2.12
CA THR A 4 5.49 -2.77 0.88
C THR A 4 4.50 -2.90 -0.27
N ALA A 5 4.56 -1.99 -1.24
CA ALA A 5 3.78 -2.09 -2.46
C ALA A 5 4.68 -2.19 -3.69
N GLY A 6 4.37 -3.15 -4.57
CA GLY A 6 5.10 -3.33 -5.82
C GLY A 6 4.46 -2.56 -6.97
N ILE A 7 5.26 -1.75 -7.66
CA ILE A 7 4.81 -1.02 -8.84
C ILE A 7 5.00 -1.90 -10.06
N VAL A 8 3.91 -2.21 -10.75
CA VAL A 8 3.89 -3.02 -11.96
C VAL A 8 3.27 -2.25 -13.12
N GLY A 9 3.46 -2.71 -14.33
CA GLY A 9 2.87 -2.14 -15.54
C GLY A 9 3.57 -2.63 -16.79
N LEU A 10 2.89 -2.53 -17.93
CA LEU A 10 3.46 -2.83 -19.23
C LEU A 10 4.60 -1.85 -19.59
N PRO A 11 5.46 -2.16 -20.56
CA PRO A 11 6.45 -1.21 -21.04
C PRO A 11 5.81 0.10 -21.55
N ASN A 12 6.49 1.22 -21.32
CA ASN A 12 6.10 2.56 -21.81
C ASN A 12 4.76 3.12 -21.26
N VAL A 13 4.30 2.63 -20.11
CA VAL A 13 3.13 3.18 -19.41
C VAL A 13 3.46 4.33 -18.44
N GLY A 14 4.75 4.66 -18.25
CA GLY A 14 5.21 5.70 -17.32
C GLY A 14 5.67 5.17 -15.96
N LYS A 15 5.75 3.84 -15.78
CA LYS A 15 6.17 3.19 -14.53
C LYS A 15 7.50 3.70 -13.99
N SER A 16 8.55 3.70 -14.82
CA SER A 16 9.90 4.15 -14.39
C SER A 16 9.93 5.64 -14.09
N THR A 17 9.16 6.47 -14.81
CA THR A 17 9.04 7.90 -14.53
C THR A 17 8.41 8.13 -13.16
N LEU A 18 7.34 7.42 -12.85
CA LEU A 18 6.67 7.47 -11.56
C LEU A 18 7.61 6.99 -10.43
N PHE A 19 8.29 5.86 -10.62
CA PHE A 19 9.23 5.34 -9.63
C PHE A 19 10.40 6.28 -9.38
N ASN A 20 10.94 6.91 -10.42
CA ASN A 20 11.98 7.93 -10.27
C ASN A 20 11.50 9.15 -9.48
N ALA A 21 10.25 9.57 -9.65
CA ALA A 21 9.65 10.64 -8.84
C ALA A 21 9.51 10.22 -7.36
N ILE A 22 9.22 8.95 -7.10
CA ILE A 22 9.19 8.36 -5.75
C ILE A 22 10.60 8.39 -5.13
N THR A 23 11.61 7.87 -5.83
CA THR A 23 12.99 7.77 -5.30
C THR A 23 13.65 9.13 -5.09
N LYS A 24 13.30 10.15 -5.87
CA LYS A 24 13.76 11.52 -5.60
C LYS A 24 13.24 12.09 -4.29
N GLN A 25 12.03 11.70 -3.85
CA GLN A 25 11.52 12.05 -2.52
C GLN A 25 12.25 11.30 -1.39
N GLU A 26 12.93 10.20 -1.68
CA GLU A 26 13.72 9.42 -0.72
C GLU A 26 14.88 10.24 -0.11
N ILE A 27 15.45 11.20 -0.83
CA ILE A 27 16.50 12.08 -0.32
C ILE A 27 16.03 12.85 0.92
N LEU A 28 14.74 13.20 0.99
CA LEU A 28 14.12 13.82 2.16
C LEU A 28 13.88 12.78 3.29
N ALA A 29 13.56 11.54 2.92
CA ALA A 29 13.33 10.46 3.86
C ALA A 29 14.64 9.85 4.44
N ALA A 30 15.76 9.92 3.71
CA ALA A 30 17.07 9.41 4.15
C ALA A 30 17.63 10.07 5.42
N ASN A 31 17.10 11.24 5.79
CA ASN A 31 17.42 11.90 7.06
C ASN A 31 16.76 11.25 8.30
N TYR A 32 15.88 10.25 8.08
CA TYR A 32 15.20 9.53 9.15
C TYR A 32 15.81 8.14 9.36
N PRO A 33 15.90 7.64 10.62
CA PRO A 33 16.43 6.32 10.91
C PRO A 33 15.57 5.23 10.23
N PHE A 34 16.25 4.21 9.63
CA PHE A 34 15.67 3.01 8.98
C PHE A 34 15.43 3.07 7.45
N ALA A 35 15.87 4.10 6.72
CA ALA A 35 15.88 4.04 5.25
C ALA A 35 16.89 2.98 4.77
N THR A 36 16.40 1.96 4.07
CA THR A 36 17.24 0.93 3.42
C THR A 36 17.64 1.43 2.04
N ILE A 37 18.92 1.34 1.68
CA ILE A 37 19.41 1.70 0.34
C ILE A 37 19.38 0.43 -0.51
N ASP A 38 18.25 0.16 -1.15
CA ASP A 38 18.12 -0.85 -2.22
C ASP A 38 17.76 -0.12 -3.52
N PRO A 39 18.45 -0.35 -4.64
CA PRO A 39 18.21 0.40 -5.88
C PRO A 39 16.80 0.21 -6.48
N ASN A 40 16.06 -0.77 -6.01
CA ASN A 40 14.69 -1.06 -6.47
C ASN A 40 13.62 -0.73 -5.43
N VAL A 41 13.98 -0.13 -4.28
CA VAL A 41 13.04 0.26 -3.22
C VAL A 41 13.11 1.77 -3.05
N GLY A 42 11.96 2.43 -3.15
CA GLY A 42 11.81 3.86 -2.89
C GLY A 42 11.02 4.07 -1.60
N THR A 43 11.66 4.71 -0.62
CA THR A 43 11.03 5.07 0.66
C THR A 43 10.45 6.47 0.57
N VAL A 44 9.16 6.63 0.88
CA VAL A 44 8.46 7.92 0.85
C VAL A 44 7.88 8.26 2.21
N ILE A 45 7.76 9.55 2.49
CA ILE A 45 7.03 10.05 3.64
C ILE A 45 5.52 9.92 3.35
N VAL A 46 4.76 9.35 4.29
CA VAL A 46 3.30 9.34 4.20
C VAL A 46 2.78 10.74 4.52
N PRO A 47 2.09 11.41 3.57
CA PRO A 47 1.59 12.77 3.78
C PRO A 47 0.52 12.79 4.86
N ASP A 48 0.80 13.43 5.99
CA ASP A 48 -0.13 13.58 7.11
C ASP A 48 -0.01 14.97 7.75
N LYS A 49 -0.98 15.84 7.45
CA LYS A 49 -1.04 17.21 7.98
C LYS A 49 -1.08 17.28 9.52
N ARG A 50 -1.48 16.18 10.18
CA ARG A 50 -1.53 16.12 11.64
C ARG A 50 -0.13 16.22 12.26
N VAL A 51 0.89 15.73 11.57
CA VAL A 51 2.30 15.80 12.03
C VAL A 51 2.75 17.25 12.13
N GLU A 52 2.50 18.06 11.08
CA GLU A 52 2.85 19.49 11.06
C GLU A 52 2.14 20.29 12.17
N VAL A 53 0.87 19.98 12.40
CA VAL A 53 0.09 20.63 13.47
C VAL A 53 0.63 20.25 14.84
N LEU A 54 0.97 18.98 15.08
CA LEU A 54 1.56 18.51 16.34
C LEU A 54 2.96 19.11 16.55
N GLU A 55 3.79 19.19 15.50
CA GLU A 55 5.09 19.86 15.55
C GLU A 55 4.95 21.32 16.00
N ASN A 56 4.04 22.09 15.40
CA ASN A 56 3.79 23.47 15.78
C ASN A 56 3.25 23.61 17.22
N MET A 57 2.48 22.62 17.70
CA MET A 57 1.91 22.69 19.07
C MET A 57 2.92 22.35 20.16
N TYR A 58 3.81 21.38 19.91
CA TYR A 58 4.77 20.88 20.91
C TYR A 58 6.15 21.50 20.78
N ASN A 59 6.47 22.09 19.60
CA ASN A 59 7.77 22.65 19.26
C ASN A 59 8.94 21.71 19.70
N PRO A 60 8.95 20.45 19.22
CA PRO A 60 9.89 19.43 19.66
C PRO A 60 11.28 19.67 19.08
N ASP A 61 12.29 19.03 19.68
CA ASP A 61 13.66 19.03 19.13
C ASP A 61 13.72 18.31 17.76
N ARG A 62 12.83 17.35 17.54
CA ARG A 62 12.72 16.62 16.24
C ARG A 62 11.30 16.13 15.98
N THR A 63 10.95 16.10 14.69
CA THR A 63 9.69 15.53 14.19
C THR A 63 9.99 14.37 13.26
N ILE A 64 9.36 13.21 13.50
CA ILE A 64 9.56 12.00 12.70
C ILE A 64 8.21 11.57 12.08
N PRO A 65 8.01 11.81 10.78
CA PRO A 65 6.84 11.30 10.07
C PRO A 65 6.94 9.79 9.88
N THR A 66 5.82 9.17 9.51
CA THR A 66 5.85 7.78 9.08
C THR A 66 6.27 7.66 7.61
N THR A 67 6.88 6.53 7.26
CA THR A 67 7.34 6.24 5.90
C THR A 67 6.66 4.99 5.34
N PHE A 68 6.62 4.91 4.02
CA PHE A 68 6.11 3.76 3.28
C PHE A 68 7.08 3.40 2.16
N GLU A 69 7.16 2.11 1.79
CA GLU A 69 8.10 1.61 0.80
C GLU A 69 7.38 1.15 -0.46
N PHE A 70 7.85 1.65 -1.62
CA PHE A 70 7.49 1.14 -2.94
C PHE A 70 8.66 0.38 -3.54
N THR A 71 8.36 -0.75 -4.19
CA THR A 71 9.37 -1.55 -4.90
C THR A 71 9.12 -1.43 -6.41
N ASP A 72 10.14 -1.03 -7.18
CA ASP A 72 10.06 -1.12 -8.64
C ASP A 72 10.20 -2.57 -9.07
N ILE A 73 9.15 -3.09 -9.65
CA ILE A 73 9.17 -4.42 -10.21
C ILE A 73 9.36 -4.29 -11.72
N ALA A 74 10.47 -4.84 -12.22
CA ALA A 74 10.83 -4.77 -13.64
C ALA A 74 9.62 -5.13 -14.53
N GLY A 75 9.43 -4.38 -15.63
CA GLY A 75 8.23 -4.47 -16.45
C GLY A 75 7.92 -5.88 -16.94
N LEU A 76 6.63 -6.21 -16.94
CA LEU A 76 6.10 -7.47 -17.45
C LEU A 76 6.29 -7.53 -18.97
N VAL A 77 6.88 -8.63 -19.44
CA VAL A 77 6.86 -9.00 -20.86
C VAL A 77 5.81 -10.09 -21.02
N LYS A 78 4.94 -9.97 -22.00
CA LYS A 78 3.95 -11.01 -22.36
C LYS A 78 4.61 -12.38 -22.46
N GLY A 79 4.05 -13.39 -21.78
CA GLY A 79 4.64 -14.72 -21.67
C GLY A 79 5.62 -14.89 -20.49
N ALA A 80 5.56 -14.01 -19.50
CA ALA A 80 6.41 -14.08 -18.31
C ALA A 80 6.22 -15.37 -17.50
N SER A 81 5.01 -15.90 -17.50
CA SER A 81 4.65 -17.15 -16.81
C SER A 81 5.15 -18.41 -17.50
N THR A 82 5.41 -18.35 -18.82
CA THR A 82 5.85 -19.50 -19.62
C THR A 82 7.32 -19.46 -20.03
N GLY A 83 8.02 -18.33 -19.74
CA GLY A 83 9.41 -18.09 -20.15
C GLY A 83 10.43 -18.45 -19.08
N GLU A 84 11.60 -18.97 -19.51
CA GLU A 84 12.76 -19.14 -18.64
C GLU A 84 13.43 -17.76 -18.38
N GLY A 85 13.66 -17.42 -17.10
CA GLY A 85 14.55 -16.33 -16.69
C GLY A 85 13.88 -15.05 -16.17
N LEU A 86 13.71 -14.01 -16.98
CA LEU A 86 13.26 -12.68 -16.51
C LEU A 86 11.81 -12.63 -16.00
N GLY A 87 10.90 -13.40 -16.60
CA GLY A 87 9.51 -13.47 -16.18
C GLY A 87 9.33 -14.08 -14.77
N ASN A 88 10.07 -15.15 -14.48
CA ASN A 88 10.04 -15.79 -13.16
C ASN A 88 10.60 -14.87 -12.06
N LYS A 89 11.61 -14.05 -12.35
CA LYS A 89 12.10 -13.03 -11.41
C LYS A 89 11.06 -11.94 -11.12
N PHE A 90 10.37 -11.47 -12.16
CA PHE A 90 9.27 -10.52 -12.02
C PHE A 90 8.18 -11.05 -11.08
N LEU A 91 7.68 -12.25 -11.33
CA LEU A 91 6.65 -12.88 -10.51
C LEU A 91 7.13 -13.16 -9.06
N SER A 92 8.42 -13.49 -8.88
CA SER A 92 9.02 -13.65 -7.56
C SER A 92 9.01 -12.35 -6.77
N HIS A 93 9.39 -11.21 -7.37
CA HIS A 93 9.36 -9.92 -6.71
C HIS A 93 7.94 -9.49 -6.32
N ILE A 94 6.93 -9.74 -7.20
CA ILE A 94 5.53 -9.46 -6.84
C ILE A 94 5.08 -10.31 -5.64
N ARG A 95 5.59 -11.54 -5.48
CA ARG A 95 5.25 -12.38 -4.31
C ARG A 95 5.76 -11.81 -2.99
N GLU A 96 6.82 -11.02 -3.00
CA GLU A 96 7.45 -10.48 -1.80
C GLU A 96 6.74 -9.23 -1.27
N VAL A 97 6.06 -8.46 -2.12
CA VAL A 97 5.32 -7.26 -1.71
C VAL A 97 3.92 -7.58 -1.16
N ASP A 98 3.33 -6.64 -0.42
CA ASP A 98 2.03 -6.83 0.25
C ASP A 98 0.85 -6.31 -0.56
N ALA A 99 1.07 -5.34 -1.46
CA ALA A 99 0.07 -4.80 -2.38
C ALA A 99 0.67 -4.59 -3.77
N ILE A 100 -0.19 -4.50 -4.77
CA ILE A 100 0.17 -4.22 -6.16
C ILE A 100 -0.32 -2.82 -6.53
N VAL A 101 0.57 -2.02 -7.11
CA VAL A 101 0.26 -0.73 -7.74
C VAL A 101 0.44 -0.91 -9.23
N GLU A 102 -0.65 -1.02 -9.96
CA GLU A 102 -0.61 -1.25 -11.41
C GLU A 102 -0.74 0.07 -12.17
N VAL A 103 0.33 0.45 -12.88
CA VAL A 103 0.37 1.65 -13.71
C VAL A 103 -0.18 1.33 -15.09
N VAL A 104 -1.25 2.05 -15.45
CA VAL A 104 -1.99 1.87 -16.69
C VAL A 104 -1.90 3.13 -17.53
N ARG A 105 -1.57 3.00 -18.81
CA ARG A 105 -1.49 4.13 -19.72
C ARG A 105 -2.89 4.60 -20.15
N CYS A 106 -3.23 5.84 -19.80
CA CYS A 106 -4.52 6.48 -20.11
C CYS A 106 -4.32 7.78 -20.92
N PHE A 107 -3.29 7.85 -21.76
CA PHE A 107 -3.00 9.00 -22.62
C PHE A 107 -2.47 8.55 -23.98
N GLU A 108 -2.65 9.38 -24.98
CA GLU A 108 -2.05 9.19 -26.30
C GLU A 108 -0.83 10.09 -26.49
N ASP A 109 0.26 9.52 -26.98
CA ASP A 109 1.44 10.26 -27.40
C ASP A 109 2.06 9.54 -28.59
N LYS A 110 2.22 10.27 -29.71
CA LYS A 110 2.77 9.74 -30.97
C LYS A 110 4.26 9.37 -30.88
N ASN A 111 4.96 9.94 -29.92
CA ASN A 111 6.39 9.69 -29.69
C ASN A 111 6.65 8.49 -28.78
N ILE A 112 5.61 8.00 -28.09
CA ILE A 112 5.70 6.87 -27.16
C ILE A 112 4.98 5.68 -27.77
N ILE A 113 5.73 4.70 -28.24
CA ILE A 113 5.19 3.49 -28.88
C ILE A 113 4.49 2.63 -27.82
N HIS A 114 3.24 2.23 -28.11
CA HIS A 114 2.54 1.23 -27.30
C HIS A 114 2.94 -0.19 -27.76
N VAL A 115 3.06 -1.14 -26.83
CA VAL A 115 3.51 -2.52 -27.13
C VAL A 115 2.57 -3.20 -28.12
N ASP A 116 1.25 -2.99 -27.99
CA ASP A 116 0.21 -3.55 -28.87
C ASP A 116 -0.31 -2.55 -29.92
N GLY A 117 0.40 -1.44 -30.15
CA GLY A 117 0.15 -0.47 -31.23
C GLY A 117 -0.87 0.62 -30.91
N ASN A 118 -1.90 0.37 -30.12
CA ASN A 118 -2.90 1.35 -29.66
C ASN A 118 -3.10 1.30 -28.16
N VAL A 119 -3.50 2.42 -27.57
CA VAL A 119 -3.81 2.52 -26.15
C VAL A 119 -5.16 1.86 -25.87
N ASP A 120 -5.15 0.88 -24.99
CA ASP A 120 -6.35 0.21 -24.46
C ASP A 120 -6.09 -0.23 -23.03
N PRO A 121 -6.48 0.60 -22.04
CA PRO A 121 -6.15 0.37 -20.65
C PRO A 121 -6.75 -0.92 -20.08
N ILE A 122 -7.92 -1.34 -20.55
CA ILE A 122 -8.58 -2.56 -20.04
C ILE A 122 -7.85 -3.80 -20.54
N ARG A 123 -7.51 -3.85 -21.83
CA ARG A 123 -6.67 -4.92 -22.37
C ARG A 123 -5.33 -5.01 -21.62
N ASP A 124 -4.71 -3.88 -21.33
CA ASP A 124 -3.42 -3.83 -20.64
C ASP A 124 -3.51 -4.41 -19.23
N ILE A 125 -4.56 -4.08 -18.48
CA ILE A 125 -4.88 -4.66 -17.17
C ILE A 125 -5.12 -6.17 -17.29
N GLU A 126 -5.93 -6.60 -18.26
CA GLU A 126 -6.23 -8.02 -18.47
C GLU A 126 -4.99 -8.84 -18.80
N VAL A 127 -4.06 -8.30 -19.59
CA VAL A 127 -2.78 -8.96 -19.91
C VAL A 127 -1.96 -9.19 -18.64
N ILE A 128 -1.85 -8.20 -17.77
CA ILE A 128 -1.13 -8.36 -16.48
C ILE A 128 -1.86 -9.37 -15.59
N ASN A 129 -3.15 -9.21 -15.40
CA ASN A 129 -3.95 -10.13 -14.58
C ASN A 129 -3.84 -11.58 -15.06
N LEU A 130 -3.82 -11.82 -16.36
CA LEU A 130 -3.66 -13.17 -16.91
C LEU A 130 -2.30 -13.79 -16.52
N GLU A 131 -1.21 -13.06 -16.61
CA GLU A 131 0.12 -13.55 -16.23
C GLU A 131 0.19 -13.87 -14.72
N LEU A 132 -0.44 -13.04 -13.87
CA LEU A 132 -0.52 -13.29 -12.42
C LEU A 132 -1.34 -14.56 -12.13
N ILE A 133 -2.46 -14.74 -12.82
CA ILE A 133 -3.34 -15.91 -12.70
C ILE A 133 -2.60 -17.19 -13.13
N LEU A 134 -1.92 -17.18 -14.26
CA LEU A 134 -1.17 -18.34 -14.75
C LEU A 134 -0.08 -18.76 -13.76
N SER A 135 0.61 -17.77 -13.17
CA SER A 135 1.62 -18.04 -12.14
C SER A 135 1.03 -18.69 -10.88
N ASP A 136 -0.16 -18.27 -10.45
CA ASP A 136 -0.80 -18.87 -9.27
C ASP A 136 -1.41 -20.23 -9.58
N LEU A 137 -1.94 -20.44 -10.80
CA LEU A 137 -2.42 -21.74 -11.26
C LEU A 137 -1.31 -22.79 -11.19
N GLU A 138 -0.09 -22.46 -11.59
CA GLU A 138 1.04 -23.40 -11.51
C GLU A 138 1.31 -23.85 -10.06
N ILE A 139 1.28 -22.92 -9.09
CA ILE A 139 1.50 -23.24 -7.67
C ILE A 139 0.38 -24.12 -7.14
N ILE A 140 -0.87 -23.77 -7.46
CA ILE A 140 -2.07 -24.50 -7.01
C ILE A 140 -2.10 -25.89 -7.59
N ASP A 141 -1.83 -26.06 -8.89
CA ASP A 141 -1.76 -27.37 -9.52
C ASP A 141 -0.67 -28.25 -8.92
N ASN A 142 0.50 -27.69 -8.71
CA ASN A 142 1.59 -28.42 -8.06
C ASN A 142 1.20 -28.86 -6.65
N ARG A 143 0.47 -28.07 -5.89
CA ARG A 143 0.00 -28.41 -4.55
C ARG A 143 -1.11 -29.45 -4.58
N ILE A 144 -2.11 -29.29 -5.43
CA ILE A 144 -3.21 -30.23 -5.63
C ILE A 144 -2.64 -31.61 -5.94
N ASN A 145 -1.71 -31.72 -6.91
CA ASN A 145 -1.08 -33.00 -7.29
C ASN A 145 -0.36 -33.68 -6.11
N LYS A 146 0.28 -32.91 -5.22
CA LYS A 146 0.97 -33.45 -4.03
C LYS A 146 0.00 -33.94 -2.97
N ILE A 147 -1.14 -33.28 -2.75
CA ILE A 147 -2.03 -33.61 -1.65
C ILE A 147 -3.22 -34.48 -2.06
N ALA A 148 -3.53 -34.62 -3.36
CA ALA A 148 -4.72 -35.32 -3.86
C ALA A 148 -4.86 -36.76 -3.27
N LYS A 149 -3.79 -37.59 -3.32
CA LYS A 149 -3.83 -38.92 -2.76
C LYS A 149 -4.04 -38.92 -1.25
N LYS A 150 -3.37 -38.01 -0.54
CA LYS A 150 -3.48 -37.85 0.91
C LYS A 150 -4.85 -37.43 1.31
N ALA A 151 -5.43 -36.40 0.67
CA ALA A 151 -6.76 -35.87 0.93
C ALA A 151 -7.87 -36.93 0.75
N GLN A 152 -7.71 -37.82 -0.25
CA GLN A 152 -8.69 -38.90 -0.52
C GLN A 152 -8.58 -40.09 0.44
N THR A 153 -7.41 -40.36 1.02
CA THR A 153 -7.16 -41.53 1.87
C THR A 153 -7.04 -41.18 3.36
N SER A 154 -6.72 -39.95 3.68
CA SER A 154 -6.57 -39.45 5.06
C SER A 154 -7.91 -39.27 5.74
N LYS A 155 -7.98 -39.65 7.04
CA LYS A 155 -9.09 -39.30 7.93
C LYS A 155 -8.95 -37.84 8.46
N ASN A 156 -7.89 -37.11 8.06
CA ASN A 156 -7.66 -35.74 8.50
C ASN A 156 -8.56 -34.78 7.72
N LYS A 157 -9.46 -34.12 8.44
CA LYS A 157 -10.40 -33.17 7.87
C LYS A 157 -9.69 -31.91 7.26
N ASP A 158 -8.54 -31.54 7.78
CA ASP A 158 -7.79 -30.37 7.32
C ASP A 158 -7.20 -30.57 5.93
N ASP A 159 -6.65 -31.78 5.64
CA ASP A 159 -6.15 -32.14 4.31
C ASP A 159 -7.28 -32.07 3.25
N LEU A 160 -8.48 -32.48 3.61
CA LEU A 160 -9.64 -32.42 2.71
C LEU A 160 -10.16 -30.99 2.55
N LYS A 161 -10.17 -30.18 3.62
CA LYS A 161 -10.51 -28.74 3.54
C LYS A 161 -9.57 -28.01 2.61
N GLU A 162 -8.25 -28.17 2.79
CA GLU A 162 -7.23 -27.56 1.94
C GLU A 162 -7.44 -27.97 0.46
N TYR A 163 -7.61 -29.27 0.19
CA TYR A 163 -7.81 -29.77 -1.16
C TYR A 163 -9.03 -29.15 -1.86
N ASN A 164 -10.17 -29.12 -1.18
CA ASN A 164 -11.41 -28.54 -1.72
C ASN A 164 -11.28 -27.02 -1.95
N LEU A 165 -10.61 -26.31 -1.05
CA LEU A 165 -10.35 -24.90 -1.19
C LEU A 165 -9.48 -24.61 -2.41
N LEU A 166 -8.40 -25.37 -2.59
CA LEU A 166 -7.52 -25.22 -3.76
C LEU A 166 -8.25 -25.52 -5.08
N LEU A 167 -9.14 -26.51 -5.12
CA LEU A 167 -9.97 -26.77 -6.29
C LEU A 167 -10.90 -25.60 -6.60
N ARG A 168 -11.53 -25.01 -5.57
CA ARG A 168 -12.39 -23.83 -5.73
C ARG A 168 -11.62 -22.62 -6.27
N ILE A 169 -10.41 -22.36 -5.73
CA ILE A 169 -9.55 -21.29 -6.20
C ILE A 169 -9.13 -21.56 -7.64
N LYS A 170 -8.69 -22.76 -7.97
CA LYS A 170 -8.31 -23.17 -9.33
C LYS A 170 -9.42 -22.90 -10.32
N GLU A 171 -10.64 -23.37 -10.05
CA GLU A 171 -11.80 -23.19 -10.92
C GLU A 171 -12.09 -21.70 -11.22
N ASN A 172 -11.90 -20.81 -10.24
CA ASN A 172 -12.08 -19.38 -10.43
C ASN A 172 -10.95 -18.76 -11.25
N LEU A 173 -9.70 -19.11 -10.96
CA LEU A 173 -8.54 -18.66 -11.75
C LEU A 173 -8.64 -19.09 -13.22
N GLU A 174 -9.11 -20.32 -13.51
CA GLU A 174 -9.36 -20.81 -14.88
C GLU A 174 -10.47 -20.01 -15.61
N LYS A 175 -11.33 -19.33 -14.87
CA LYS A 175 -12.34 -18.38 -15.39
C LYS A 175 -11.84 -16.93 -15.43
N ASN A 176 -10.53 -16.69 -15.27
CA ASN A 176 -9.91 -15.38 -15.16
C ASN A 176 -10.41 -14.55 -13.96
N ILE A 177 -10.86 -15.20 -12.88
CA ILE A 177 -11.28 -14.53 -11.64
C ILE A 177 -10.13 -14.62 -10.64
N PRO A 178 -9.46 -13.50 -10.29
CA PRO A 178 -8.36 -13.49 -9.32
C PRO A 178 -8.82 -13.89 -7.91
N ALA A 179 -7.91 -14.47 -7.11
CA ALA A 179 -8.24 -14.98 -5.78
C ALA A 179 -8.77 -13.90 -4.82
N ARG A 180 -8.38 -12.62 -5.00
CA ARG A 180 -8.88 -11.47 -4.22
C ARG A 180 -10.39 -11.23 -4.37
N LYS A 181 -11.02 -11.71 -5.44
CA LYS A 181 -12.48 -11.63 -5.66
C LYS A 181 -13.27 -12.75 -4.96
N LEU A 182 -12.59 -13.73 -4.37
CA LEU A 182 -13.25 -14.83 -3.68
C LEU A 182 -13.57 -14.45 -2.24
N ASP A 183 -14.78 -14.75 -1.81
CA ASP A 183 -15.15 -14.66 -0.41
C ASP A 183 -14.53 -15.83 0.34
N LEU A 184 -13.42 -15.54 1.04
CA LEU A 184 -12.65 -16.48 1.84
C LEU A 184 -12.78 -16.12 3.31
N ASP A 185 -13.17 -17.09 4.14
CA ASP A 185 -13.19 -16.91 5.57
C ASP A 185 -11.78 -16.88 6.18
N LEU A 186 -11.71 -16.60 7.50
CA LEU A 186 -10.42 -16.48 8.21
C LEU A 186 -9.62 -17.80 8.26
N GLU A 187 -10.31 -18.97 8.30
CA GLU A 187 -9.64 -20.27 8.28
C GLU A 187 -9.08 -20.55 6.89
N GLU A 188 -9.86 -20.27 5.84
CA GLU A 188 -9.46 -20.43 4.45
C GLU A 188 -8.25 -19.55 4.11
N LYS A 189 -8.28 -18.27 4.52
CA LYS A 189 -7.13 -17.35 4.37
C LYS A 189 -5.88 -17.88 5.06
N LYS A 190 -6.01 -18.45 6.26
CA LYS A 190 -4.87 -19.08 6.95
C LYS A 190 -4.32 -20.28 6.20
N LEU A 191 -5.19 -21.12 5.62
CA LEU A 191 -4.76 -22.30 4.85
C LEU A 191 -3.94 -21.94 3.61
N ILE A 192 -4.31 -20.85 2.91
CA ILE A 192 -3.62 -20.45 1.68
C ILE A 192 -2.48 -19.45 1.90
N SER A 193 -2.35 -18.85 3.08
CA SER A 193 -1.35 -17.80 3.37
C SER A 193 0.09 -18.23 3.06
N GLY A 194 0.40 -19.53 3.24
CA GLY A 194 1.71 -20.10 2.93
C GLY A 194 2.06 -20.14 1.45
N PHE A 195 1.07 -20.06 0.55
CA PHE A 195 1.30 -20.07 -0.89
C PHE A 195 1.66 -18.69 -1.45
N ARG A 196 1.36 -17.62 -0.71
CA ARG A 196 1.60 -16.23 -1.13
C ARG A 196 1.08 -15.98 -2.54
N LEU A 197 -0.20 -16.32 -2.77
CA LEU A 197 -0.83 -16.13 -4.07
C LEU A 197 -0.77 -14.65 -4.46
N ILE A 198 -0.29 -14.39 -5.68
CA ILE A 198 -0.18 -13.01 -6.18
C ILE A 198 -1.57 -12.43 -6.41
N THR A 199 -2.48 -13.25 -6.91
CA THR A 199 -3.86 -12.84 -7.22
C THR A 199 -4.73 -12.61 -5.97
N GLU A 200 -4.26 -12.99 -4.76
CA GLU A 200 -4.91 -12.67 -3.48
C GLU A 200 -4.56 -11.26 -2.98
N LYS A 201 -3.42 -10.71 -3.44
CA LYS A 201 -2.96 -9.39 -2.98
C LYS A 201 -3.94 -8.28 -3.37
N PRO A 202 -4.12 -7.29 -2.48
CA PRO A 202 -4.87 -6.09 -2.82
C PRO A 202 -4.15 -5.33 -3.95
N ILE A 203 -4.94 -4.70 -4.81
CA ILE A 203 -4.44 -3.96 -5.98
C ILE A 203 -5.03 -2.55 -6.00
N ILE A 204 -4.27 -1.59 -6.51
CA ILE A 204 -4.72 -0.25 -6.85
C ILE A 204 -4.26 0.08 -8.26
N TYR A 205 -5.13 0.71 -9.04
CA TYR A 205 -4.79 1.13 -10.40
C TYR A 205 -4.34 2.58 -10.42
N VAL A 206 -3.23 2.83 -11.12
CA VAL A 206 -2.74 4.19 -11.40
C VAL A 206 -3.01 4.50 -12.85
N ALA A 207 -4.03 5.32 -13.10
CA ALA A 207 -4.32 5.85 -14.42
C ALA A 207 -3.32 6.96 -14.75
N ASN A 208 -2.27 6.64 -15.50
CA ASN A 208 -1.29 7.62 -15.94
C ASN A 208 -1.85 8.39 -17.15
N VAL A 209 -2.06 9.69 -16.98
CA VAL A 209 -2.72 10.59 -17.92
C VAL A 209 -1.76 11.67 -18.45
N SER A 210 -2.22 12.45 -19.43
CA SER A 210 -1.51 13.64 -19.92
C SER A 210 -1.62 14.80 -18.93
N GLU A 211 -0.76 15.82 -19.11
CA GLU A 211 -0.86 17.08 -18.34
C GLU A 211 -2.20 17.77 -18.54
N GLU A 212 -2.72 17.76 -19.78
CA GLU A 212 -4.01 18.35 -20.13
C GLU A 212 -5.17 17.68 -19.38
N ASP A 213 -5.12 16.35 -19.21
CA ASP A 213 -6.17 15.61 -18.48
C ASP A 213 -6.18 15.93 -16.98
N ILE A 214 -5.02 16.25 -16.40
CA ILE A 214 -4.96 16.67 -14.99
C ILE A 214 -5.76 17.97 -14.79
N ILE A 215 -5.68 18.89 -15.75
CA ILE A 215 -6.36 20.20 -15.68
C ILE A 215 -7.82 20.08 -16.09
N ASN A 216 -8.11 19.33 -17.17
CA ASN A 216 -9.44 19.23 -17.74
C ASN A 216 -10.33 18.16 -17.08
N GLY A 217 -9.74 17.28 -16.26
CA GLY A 217 -10.44 16.17 -15.60
C GLY A 217 -10.37 14.84 -16.38
N GLU A 218 -11.19 13.91 -15.96
CA GLU A 218 -11.15 12.52 -16.41
C GLU A 218 -11.46 12.36 -17.91
N ASN A 219 -10.54 11.71 -18.63
CA ASN A 219 -10.77 11.29 -20.01
C ASN A 219 -11.51 9.94 -20.09
N GLU A 220 -11.87 9.50 -21.30
CA GLU A 220 -12.61 8.26 -21.54
C GLU A 220 -11.83 6.99 -21.12
N TYR A 221 -10.50 7.00 -21.16
CA TYR A 221 -9.66 5.90 -20.69
C TYR A 221 -9.76 5.75 -19.17
N VAL A 222 -9.67 6.86 -18.43
CA VAL A 222 -9.81 6.87 -16.96
C VAL A 222 -11.17 6.36 -16.53
N LYS A 223 -12.26 6.78 -17.21
CA LYS A 223 -13.62 6.29 -16.92
C LYS A 223 -13.72 4.78 -17.04
N LYS A 224 -13.18 4.20 -18.12
CA LYS A 224 -13.16 2.74 -18.31
C LYS A 224 -12.37 2.03 -17.20
N VAL A 225 -11.21 2.56 -16.81
CA VAL A 225 -10.42 1.98 -15.70
C VAL A 225 -11.19 2.07 -14.38
N LYS A 226 -11.90 3.16 -14.12
CA LYS A 226 -12.75 3.31 -12.91
C LYS A 226 -13.93 2.33 -12.91
N GLU A 227 -14.59 2.12 -14.03
CA GLU A 227 -15.66 1.12 -14.18
C GLU A 227 -15.11 -0.29 -13.88
N TYR A 228 -13.97 -0.65 -14.46
CA TYR A 228 -13.31 -1.93 -14.20
C TYR A 228 -12.91 -2.11 -12.74
N ALA A 229 -12.30 -1.09 -12.14
CA ALA A 229 -11.87 -1.10 -10.73
C ALA A 229 -13.06 -1.19 -9.76
N HIS A 230 -14.19 -0.55 -10.09
CA HIS A 230 -15.41 -0.64 -9.31
C HIS A 230 -15.93 -2.09 -9.21
N GLU A 231 -15.84 -2.89 -10.28
CA GLU A 231 -16.19 -4.31 -10.25
C GLU A 231 -15.24 -5.14 -9.36
N GLU A 232 -14.02 -4.66 -9.14
CA GLU A 232 -13.04 -5.27 -8.24
C GLU A 232 -13.06 -4.69 -6.81
N ASN A 233 -13.95 -3.73 -6.51
CA ASN A 233 -13.98 -2.98 -5.25
C ASN A 233 -12.61 -2.36 -4.89
N THR A 234 -11.92 -1.82 -5.89
CA THR A 234 -10.63 -1.17 -5.71
C THR A 234 -10.66 0.28 -6.20
N GLU A 235 -9.64 1.05 -5.81
CA GLU A 235 -9.50 2.46 -6.14
C GLU A 235 -8.68 2.67 -7.42
N VAL A 236 -8.93 3.81 -8.07
CA VAL A 236 -8.11 4.33 -9.18
C VAL A 236 -7.57 5.69 -8.78
N VAL A 237 -6.26 5.84 -8.83
CA VAL A 237 -5.57 7.13 -8.65
C VAL A 237 -5.17 7.66 -10.00
N MET A 238 -5.59 8.87 -10.34
CA MET A 238 -5.19 9.55 -11.57
C MET A 238 -3.89 10.32 -11.32
N ILE A 239 -2.88 10.06 -12.15
CA ILE A 239 -1.54 10.66 -12.02
C ILE A 239 -1.05 11.07 -13.40
N CYS A 240 -0.34 12.19 -13.48
CA CYS A 240 0.54 12.48 -14.60
C CYS A 240 2.00 12.26 -14.15
N ALA A 241 2.60 11.13 -14.55
CA ALA A 241 3.96 10.78 -14.13
C ALA A 241 5.00 11.83 -14.53
N LYS A 242 4.74 12.61 -15.60
CA LYS A 242 5.60 13.72 -16.02
C LYS A 242 5.53 14.87 -15.02
N ILE A 243 4.31 15.32 -14.62
CA ILE A 243 4.14 16.35 -13.59
C ILE A 243 4.79 15.91 -12.27
N GLU A 244 4.59 14.65 -11.84
CA GLU A 244 5.21 14.15 -10.60
C GLU A 244 6.74 14.16 -10.68
N SER A 245 7.32 13.86 -11.86
CA SER A 245 8.77 13.97 -12.07
C SER A 245 9.25 15.41 -11.97
N GLU A 246 8.53 16.37 -12.52
CA GLU A 246 8.87 17.81 -12.44
C GLU A 246 8.74 18.30 -10.98
N LEU A 247 7.62 17.97 -10.31
CA LEU A 247 7.39 18.29 -8.90
C LEU A 247 8.47 17.73 -7.97
N SER A 248 9.06 16.57 -8.30
CA SER A 248 10.10 15.96 -7.49
C SER A 248 11.44 16.72 -7.51
N GLU A 249 11.61 17.66 -8.44
CA GLU A 249 12.81 18.51 -8.57
C GLU A 249 12.66 19.87 -7.89
N LEU A 250 11.44 20.22 -7.46
CA LEU A 250 11.12 21.52 -6.89
C LEU A 250 11.24 21.53 -5.36
N GLU A 251 11.64 22.66 -4.81
CA GLU A 251 11.56 22.94 -3.36
C GLU A 251 10.10 23.06 -2.91
N LEU A 252 9.85 22.91 -1.60
CA LEU A 252 8.49 22.82 -1.04
C LEU A 252 7.59 24.02 -1.42
N GLU A 253 8.13 25.23 -1.37
CA GLU A 253 7.38 26.46 -1.70
C GLU A 253 7.05 26.52 -3.19
N GLU A 254 7.99 26.17 -4.05
CA GLU A 254 7.81 26.11 -5.50
C GLU A 254 6.79 25.03 -5.90
N LYS A 255 6.86 23.88 -5.24
CA LYS A 255 5.93 22.76 -5.42
C LYS A 255 4.49 23.17 -5.10
N GLN A 256 4.29 23.88 -3.98
CA GLN A 256 2.97 24.39 -3.59
C GLN A 256 2.43 25.44 -4.59
N ALA A 257 3.30 26.35 -5.07
CA ALA A 257 2.94 27.31 -6.08
C ALA A 257 2.54 26.64 -7.40
N PHE A 258 3.31 25.65 -7.84
CA PHE A 258 3.05 24.90 -9.07
C PHE A 258 1.71 24.13 -9.01
N LEU A 259 1.44 23.42 -7.91
CA LEU A 259 0.15 22.74 -7.70
C LEU A 259 -1.03 23.71 -7.73
N LYS A 260 -0.87 24.88 -7.10
CA LYS A 260 -1.89 25.92 -7.08
C LYS A 260 -2.16 26.49 -8.46
N ASP A 261 -1.12 26.70 -9.27
CA ASP A 261 -1.25 27.20 -10.65
C ASP A 261 -1.97 26.18 -11.55
N LEU A 262 -1.80 24.87 -11.30
CA LEU A 262 -2.54 23.81 -11.95
C LEU A 262 -3.98 23.63 -11.42
N GLY A 263 -4.36 24.32 -10.32
CA GLY A 263 -5.65 24.17 -9.67
C GLY A 263 -5.83 22.86 -8.90
N ILE A 264 -4.74 22.22 -8.49
CA ILE A 264 -4.72 20.95 -7.76
C ILE A 264 -4.34 21.19 -6.30
N GLU A 265 -5.07 20.57 -5.37
CA GLU A 265 -4.81 20.70 -3.93
C GLU A 265 -3.67 19.79 -3.45
N GLU A 266 -3.48 18.65 -4.11
CA GLU A 266 -2.53 17.61 -3.72
C GLU A 266 -1.96 16.89 -4.95
N SER A 267 -0.68 16.51 -4.91
CA SER A 267 -0.07 15.74 -6.00
C SER A 267 -0.67 14.33 -6.12
N GLY A 268 -0.66 13.78 -7.33
CA GLY A 268 -1.14 12.43 -7.57
C GLY A 268 -0.32 11.39 -6.80
N LEU A 269 0.98 11.62 -6.62
CA LEU A 269 1.86 10.75 -5.83
C LEU A 269 1.45 10.77 -4.34
N SER A 270 1.12 11.92 -3.77
CA SER A 270 0.61 12.02 -2.41
C SER A 270 -0.71 11.24 -2.24
N SER A 271 -1.61 11.36 -3.21
CA SER A 271 -2.87 10.60 -3.24
C SER A 271 -2.60 9.09 -3.35
N LEU A 272 -1.65 8.66 -4.20
CA LEU A 272 -1.26 7.25 -4.33
C LEU A 272 -0.72 6.68 -3.02
N ILE A 273 0.16 7.41 -2.34
CA ILE A 273 0.73 6.97 -1.05
C ILE A 273 -0.39 6.75 -0.04
N LYS A 274 -1.33 7.70 0.10
CA LYS A 274 -2.46 7.60 1.04
C LYS A 274 -3.40 6.45 0.70
N SER A 275 -3.77 6.29 -0.58
CA SER A 275 -4.66 5.23 -1.03
C SER A 275 -4.01 3.84 -0.84
N THR A 276 -2.72 3.70 -1.15
CA THR A 276 -1.99 2.44 -0.93
C THR A 276 -1.88 2.11 0.58
N TYR A 277 -1.60 3.11 1.40
CA TYR A 277 -1.56 2.98 2.86
C TYR A 277 -2.91 2.52 3.42
N SER A 278 -4.01 3.12 2.95
CA SER A 278 -5.37 2.73 3.32
C SER A 278 -5.74 1.33 2.82
N LEU A 279 -5.36 0.98 1.58
CA LEU A 279 -5.60 -0.34 0.97
C LEU A 279 -5.01 -1.48 1.79
N LEU A 280 -3.82 -1.27 2.37
CA LEU A 280 -3.15 -2.22 3.25
C LEU A 280 -3.74 -2.26 4.67
N GLY A 281 -4.77 -1.46 4.95
CA GLY A 281 -5.39 -1.35 6.27
C GLY A 281 -4.47 -0.73 7.31
N LEU A 282 -3.55 0.15 6.87
CA LEU A 282 -2.66 0.87 7.77
C LEU A 282 -3.35 2.11 8.35
N ALA A 283 -2.87 2.53 9.49
CA ALA A 283 -3.29 3.74 10.20
C ALA A 283 -2.11 4.30 10.99
N THR A 284 -2.27 5.51 11.51
CA THR A 284 -1.21 6.23 12.21
C THR A 284 -1.65 6.61 13.62
N TYR A 285 -0.84 6.30 14.64
CA TYR A 285 -0.93 6.90 15.95
C TYR A 285 0.31 7.75 16.23
N PHE A 286 0.24 8.63 17.23
CA PHE A 286 1.30 9.57 17.54
C PHE A 286 1.81 9.40 18.96
N THR A 287 3.09 9.66 19.15
CA THR A 287 3.70 9.98 20.44
C THR A 287 4.19 11.42 20.38
N VAL A 288 3.94 12.18 21.42
CA VAL A 288 4.26 13.61 21.47
C VAL A 288 5.01 13.96 22.75
N GLY A 289 5.98 14.85 22.65
CA GLY A 289 6.80 15.33 23.74
C GLY A 289 7.63 16.54 23.30
N SER A 290 8.34 17.17 24.23
CA SER A 290 9.26 18.28 23.95
C SER A 290 10.52 17.86 23.19
N ASP A 291 10.92 16.61 23.31
CA ASP A 291 12.08 16.01 22.64
C ASP A 291 11.73 15.43 21.28
N GLU A 292 10.53 14.87 21.13
CA GLU A 292 10.14 14.22 19.89
C GLU A 292 8.62 14.25 19.69
N VAL A 293 8.19 14.56 18.45
CA VAL A 293 6.88 14.23 17.90
C VAL A 293 7.10 13.16 16.84
N LYS A 294 6.43 12.02 16.99
CA LYS A 294 6.60 10.90 16.07
C LYS A 294 5.28 10.25 15.68
N ALA A 295 5.15 10.01 14.39
CA ALA A 295 4.08 9.23 13.79
C ALA A 295 4.50 7.75 13.68
N TRP A 296 3.59 6.85 14.05
CA TRP A 296 3.81 5.41 14.06
C TRP A 296 2.78 4.70 13.21
N THR A 297 3.24 3.91 12.25
CA THR A 297 2.36 3.07 11.42
C THR A 297 1.92 1.84 12.21
N PHE A 298 0.63 1.54 12.18
CA PHE A 298 0.08 0.30 12.70
C PHE A 298 -0.99 -0.27 11.76
N LYS A 299 -1.29 -1.56 11.88
CA LYS A 299 -2.37 -2.19 11.13
C LYS A 299 -3.68 -2.05 11.92
N LYS A 300 -4.75 -1.59 11.25
CA LYS A 300 -6.08 -1.47 11.85
C LYS A 300 -6.49 -2.79 12.52
N GLY A 301 -7.03 -2.70 13.73
CA GLY A 301 -7.37 -3.87 14.54
C GLY A 301 -6.28 -4.31 15.54
N MET A 302 -5.09 -3.71 15.53
CA MET A 302 -4.08 -3.94 16.55
C MET A 302 -4.51 -3.35 17.89
N ASN A 303 -4.21 -4.07 18.98
CA ASN A 303 -4.44 -3.59 20.34
C ASN A 303 -3.28 -2.74 20.87
N ALA A 304 -3.52 -2.04 21.98
CA ALA A 304 -2.54 -1.12 22.56
C ALA A 304 -1.19 -1.77 22.90
N PRO A 305 -1.08 -2.98 23.49
CA PRO A 305 0.21 -3.62 23.70
C PRO A 305 0.98 -3.88 22.41
N ALA A 306 0.31 -4.39 21.36
CA ALA A 306 0.95 -4.63 20.08
C ALA A 306 1.43 -3.33 19.41
N CYS A 307 0.68 -2.22 19.54
CA CYS A 307 1.12 -0.91 19.08
C CYS A 307 2.30 -0.37 19.92
N ALA A 308 2.30 -0.57 21.25
CA ALA A 308 3.46 -0.24 22.09
C ALA A 308 4.71 -1.04 21.67
N GLY A 309 4.53 -2.28 21.22
CA GLY A 309 5.57 -3.15 20.68
C GLY A 309 6.24 -2.61 19.40
N LEU A 310 5.57 -1.77 18.63
CA LEU A 310 6.16 -1.09 17.48
C LEU A 310 7.24 -0.07 17.89
N ILE A 311 7.13 0.47 19.10
CA ILE A 311 8.17 1.35 19.68
C ILE A 311 9.35 0.52 20.14
N HIS A 312 9.11 -0.48 20.99
CA HIS A 312 10.10 -1.43 21.48
C HIS A 312 9.42 -2.68 22.05
N THR A 313 10.03 -3.84 21.88
CA THR A 313 9.50 -5.13 22.38
C THR A 313 9.26 -5.15 23.89
N ASP A 314 10.03 -4.40 24.66
CA ASP A 314 9.85 -4.29 26.11
C ASP A 314 8.57 -3.53 26.47
N PHE A 315 8.13 -2.59 25.63
CA PHE A 315 6.88 -1.88 25.85
C PHE A 315 5.67 -2.81 25.70
N GLU A 316 5.73 -3.76 24.75
CA GLU A 316 4.71 -4.79 24.62
C GLU A 316 4.68 -5.74 25.81
N LYS A 317 5.86 -6.29 26.19
CA LYS A 317 5.98 -7.27 27.27
C LYS A 317 5.60 -6.69 28.63
N GLY A 318 6.09 -5.47 28.90
CA GLY A 318 5.87 -4.76 30.15
C GLY A 318 4.62 -3.88 30.17
N PHE A 319 3.75 -3.95 29.17
CA PHE A 319 2.60 -3.06 29.02
C PHE A 319 1.70 -3.08 30.26
N ILE A 320 1.44 -1.90 30.82
CA ILE A 320 0.52 -1.70 31.93
C ILE A 320 -0.78 -1.07 31.45
N ARG A 321 -0.69 0.09 30.79
CA ARG A 321 -1.80 0.88 30.25
C ARG A 321 -1.31 1.91 29.26
N ALA A 322 -2.21 2.46 28.45
CA ALA A 322 -1.98 3.63 27.62
C ALA A 322 -2.82 4.81 28.12
N GLU A 323 -2.23 6.00 28.21
CA GLU A 323 -2.96 7.25 28.29
C GLU A 323 -3.22 7.69 26.85
N VAL A 324 -4.47 7.76 26.44
CA VAL A 324 -4.87 7.99 25.04
C VAL A 324 -5.78 9.21 24.95
N MET A 325 -5.48 10.10 24.02
CA MET A 325 -6.38 11.16 23.59
C MET A 325 -6.48 11.14 22.07
N SER A 326 -7.63 11.53 21.50
CA SER A 326 -7.72 11.66 20.06
C SER A 326 -7.05 12.96 19.59
N TYR A 327 -6.52 12.94 18.36
CA TYR A 327 -6.00 14.16 17.73
C TYR A 327 -7.05 15.28 17.73
N ASN A 328 -8.30 14.95 17.39
CA ASN A 328 -9.38 15.94 17.35
C ASN A 328 -9.67 16.57 18.72
N ASP A 329 -9.65 15.78 19.80
CA ASP A 329 -9.82 16.29 21.15
C ASP A 329 -8.69 17.23 21.57
N LEU A 330 -7.45 16.90 21.18
CA LEU A 330 -6.31 17.76 21.46
C LEU A 330 -6.44 19.12 20.75
N ILE A 331 -6.82 19.10 19.45
CA ILE A 331 -7.02 20.35 18.69
C ILE A 331 -8.15 21.18 19.27
N GLU A 332 -9.29 20.58 19.59
CA GLU A 332 -10.44 21.28 20.20
C GLU A 332 -10.09 21.90 21.57
N CYS A 333 -9.29 21.20 22.37
CA CYS A 333 -8.91 21.66 23.71
C CYS A 333 -7.69 22.61 23.68
N GLY A 334 -6.84 22.51 22.66
CA GLY A 334 -5.64 23.34 22.46
C GLY A 334 -4.41 22.87 23.23
N ASN A 335 -4.51 22.00 24.23
CA ASN A 335 -3.39 21.35 24.92
C ASN A 335 -3.84 20.15 25.75
N GLU A 336 -2.88 19.28 26.14
CA GLU A 336 -3.15 18.08 26.96
C GLU A 336 -3.77 18.34 28.32
N LEU A 337 -3.39 19.43 28.98
CA LEU A 337 -3.94 19.78 30.30
C LEU A 337 -5.44 19.97 30.20
N LYS A 338 -5.90 20.72 29.23
CA LYS A 338 -7.33 20.95 28.98
C LYS A 338 -8.07 19.68 28.54
N VAL A 339 -7.40 18.78 27.79
CA VAL A 339 -7.96 17.46 27.46
C VAL A 339 -8.22 16.67 28.73
N LYS A 340 -7.27 16.67 29.68
CA LYS A 340 -7.43 16.03 31.01
C LYS A 340 -8.52 16.68 31.85
N GLU A 341 -8.54 18.00 31.93
CA GLU A 341 -9.56 18.76 32.66
C GLU A 341 -10.99 18.52 32.13
N LYS A 342 -11.14 18.37 30.81
CA LYS A 342 -12.42 18.02 30.17
C LYS A 342 -12.77 16.52 30.24
N GLY A 343 -11.93 15.68 30.85
CA GLY A 343 -12.15 14.23 30.97
C GLY A 343 -12.06 13.47 29.65
N LYS A 344 -11.40 14.04 28.63
CA LYS A 344 -11.22 13.44 27.29
C LYS A 344 -9.94 12.58 27.20
N MET A 345 -9.03 12.65 28.20
CA MET A 345 -7.90 11.74 28.32
C MET A 345 -8.38 10.42 28.89
N ARG A 346 -8.23 9.34 28.13
CA ARG A 346 -8.66 7.99 28.46
C ARG A 346 -7.49 7.18 29.00
N LEU A 347 -7.77 6.27 29.95
CA LEU A 347 -6.83 5.26 30.42
C LEU A 347 -7.26 3.92 29.86
N GLU A 348 -6.50 3.41 28.90
CA GLU A 348 -6.84 2.23 28.14
C GLU A 348 -5.99 1.02 28.53
N GLY A 349 -6.63 -0.13 28.63
CA GLY A 349 -6.01 -1.42 28.96
C GLY A 349 -5.52 -2.20 27.74
N LYS A 350 -5.22 -3.49 27.99
CA LYS A 350 -4.65 -4.39 26.97
C LYS A 350 -5.57 -4.69 25.80
N ASP A 351 -6.88 -4.62 26.00
CA ASP A 351 -7.87 -4.96 24.98
C ASP A 351 -8.29 -3.77 24.12
N TYR A 352 -7.72 -2.57 24.39
CA TYR A 352 -8.04 -1.39 23.62
C TYR A 352 -7.52 -1.55 22.19
N ILE A 353 -8.42 -1.40 21.22
CA ILE A 353 -8.07 -1.40 19.78
C ILE A 353 -7.73 0.02 19.38
N MET A 354 -6.48 0.20 18.97
CA MET A 354 -5.92 1.49 18.54
C MET A 354 -6.69 2.09 17.39
N GLN A 355 -6.94 3.40 17.46
CA GLN A 355 -7.64 4.16 16.43
C GLN A 355 -6.68 5.06 15.67
N ASP A 356 -7.01 5.36 14.39
CA ASP A 356 -6.25 6.33 13.61
C ASP A 356 -6.36 7.72 14.23
N GLY A 357 -5.21 8.36 14.43
CA GLY A 357 -5.12 9.67 15.08
C GLY A 357 -5.10 9.63 16.61
N ASP A 358 -5.00 8.45 17.24
CA ASP A 358 -4.74 8.39 18.68
C ASP A 358 -3.36 8.99 19.00
N ILE A 359 -3.31 9.76 20.07
CA ILE A 359 -2.05 10.27 20.67
C ILE A 359 -1.85 9.52 21.99
N CYS A 360 -0.72 8.84 22.12
CA CYS A 360 -0.52 7.83 23.16
C CYS A 360 0.71 8.09 24.02
N HIS A 361 0.54 7.92 25.34
CA HIS A 361 1.64 7.76 26.29
C HIS A 361 1.55 6.37 26.93
N PHE A 362 2.43 5.47 26.53
CA PHE A 362 2.45 4.11 27.05
C PHE A 362 3.15 4.05 28.41
N ARG A 363 2.50 3.36 29.37
CA ARG A 363 3.08 3.04 30.69
C ARG A 363 3.42 1.57 30.70
N PHE A 364 4.67 1.27 30.97
CA PHE A 364 5.20 -0.09 31.00
C PHE A 364 6.16 -0.28 32.17
N ASN A 365 6.39 -1.51 32.54
CA ASN A 365 7.37 -1.90 33.56
C ASN A 365 8.19 -3.07 33.00
N VAL A 366 9.53 -2.94 33.04
CA VAL A 366 10.48 -3.95 32.53
C VAL A 366 11.13 -4.66 33.73
#